data_2af89c32c6a4d783e9cd0016696beceb
#
_entry.id   2af89c32c6a4d783e9cd0016696beceb
#
_cell.length_a   1.000
_cell.length_b   1.000
_cell.length_c   1.000
_cell.angle_alpha   90.00
_cell.angle_beta   90.00
_cell.angle_gamma   90.00
#
_symmetry.space_group_name_H-M   'P 1'
#
loop_
_entity.id
_entity.type
_entity.pdbx_description
1 polymer ?
#
loop_
_entity_poly.entity_id
_entity_poly.type
_entity_poly.pdbx_seq_one_letter_code
_entity_poly.pdbx_strand_id
1 'polypeptide(L)'
;MKLHPFALLLTAMSAIAFAGPSAPAPTGGTYRGADMSYVNEMEDCGAVYRLHGKRIDPFALLKKEGGNLVRVRLWVNPTWTKYSDYSDVLKTISRAHAAGLQVLLDFHYSDTWADGGKQIAPAAWANLSTDEQVRALHDYTSDTLRKLDAAHEMPEMVQVGNETNPELLGGKVPGRPINWERNARLLNAGIEAVREAGRAGSIAPRIMLHIAQPENIVPWFDAATKAGVRGYDLIGISYYAKWSKWNLAQLKSTIAETKKRYGKDVIVVETAYPFTLENEDSMGNLLGADSLIAGYPATPAGQLRYMVDLTQLTLDAGGIGVVYWEPYWVSTQCSTPFGKGSGWENATWFDYARHEALPVFEWLHHHYRRSTSRPGRSRR
;
A
#
# COMPACT_ATOMS: atom_id res chain seq x y z
N MET A 1 34.39 32.13 -60.57
CA MET A 1 34.50 31.31 -59.36
C MET A 1 33.15 31.30 -58.66
N LYS A 2 32.37 30.23 -58.83
CA LYS A 2 31.03 30.09 -58.18
C LYS A 2 31.19 29.23 -56.95
N LEU A 3 30.95 29.82 -55.75
CA LEU A 3 30.88 29.09 -54.48
C LEU A 3 29.53 28.45 -54.35
N HIS A 4 29.52 27.13 -54.08
CA HIS A 4 28.34 26.37 -53.71
C HIS A 4 28.24 26.30 -52.18
N PRO A 5 27.07 26.51 -51.56
CA PRO A 5 26.90 26.27 -50.14
C PRO A 5 26.65 24.78 -49.85
N PHE A 6 27.45 24.19 -48.99
CA PHE A 6 27.24 22.89 -48.41
C PHE A 6 26.11 23.00 -47.34
N ALA A 7 24.99 22.33 -47.60
CA ALA A 7 23.92 22.17 -46.63
C ALA A 7 24.26 20.96 -45.71
N LEU A 8 24.49 21.23 -44.45
CA LEU A 8 24.61 20.21 -43.43
C LEU A 8 23.20 19.69 -43.04
N LEU A 9 22.86 18.47 -43.45
CA LEU A 9 21.66 17.77 -42.92
C LEU A 9 21.99 17.27 -41.51
N LEU A 10 21.42 17.90 -40.49
CA LEU A 10 21.33 17.32 -39.14
C LEU A 10 20.19 16.29 -39.14
N THR A 11 20.52 15.03 -39.14
CA THR A 11 19.56 13.94 -38.83
C THR A 11 19.34 13.89 -37.33
N ALA A 12 18.19 14.38 -36.86
CA ALA A 12 17.73 14.19 -35.51
C ALA A 12 17.33 12.72 -35.36
N MET A 13 18.18 11.92 -34.70
CA MET A 13 17.79 10.60 -34.21
C MET A 13 16.85 10.77 -33.03
N SER A 14 15.54 10.63 -33.22
CA SER A 14 14.57 10.47 -32.13
C SER A 14 14.83 9.12 -31.48
N ALA A 15 15.39 9.15 -30.27
CA ALA A 15 15.48 7.99 -29.43
C ALA A 15 14.04 7.58 -29.03
N ILE A 16 13.54 6.49 -29.58
CA ILE A 16 12.31 5.84 -29.13
C ILE A 16 12.67 5.16 -27.81
N ALA A 17 12.33 5.80 -26.70
CA ALA A 17 12.42 5.18 -25.40
C ALA A 17 11.34 4.07 -25.34
N PHE A 18 11.75 2.82 -25.41
CA PHE A 18 10.87 1.69 -25.11
C PHE A 18 10.57 1.74 -23.62
N ALA A 19 9.32 1.92 -23.24
CA ALA A 19 8.88 1.69 -21.87
C ALA A 19 9.11 0.21 -21.52
N GLY A 20 9.62 -0.06 -20.31
CA GLY A 20 9.70 -1.43 -19.80
C GLY A 20 8.33 -2.13 -19.87
N PRO A 21 8.29 -3.47 -19.87
CA PRO A 21 7.05 -4.21 -19.89
C PRO A 21 6.18 -3.83 -18.69
N SER A 22 4.88 -3.69 -18.90
CA SER A 22 3.92 -3.41 -17.83
C SER A 22 3.99 -4.50 -16.75
N ALA A 23 3.88 -4.10 -15.48
CA ALA A 23 3.81 -5.05 -14.37
C ALA A 23 2.71 -6.09 -14.60
N PRO A 24 2.96 -7.38 -14.33
CA PRO A 24 2.02 -8.45 -14.60
C PRO A 24 0.74 -8.30 -13.77
N ALA A 25 -0.41 -8.63 -14.37
CA ALA A 25 -1.67 -8.70 -13.64
C ALA A 25 -1.63 -9.85 -12.61
N PRO A 26 -2.39 -9.77 -11.50
CA PRO A 26 -2.41 -10.82 -10.49
C PRO A 26 -2.98 -12.12 -11.04
N THR A 27 -2.44 -13.25 -10.62
CA THR A 27 -3.00 -14.56 -10.91
C THR A 27 -4.45 -14.60 -10.43
N GLY A 28 -5.38 -14.93 -11.34
CA GLY A 28 -6.82 -14.89 -11.02
C GLY A 28 -7.46 -13.50 -11.06
N GLY A 29 -6.72 -12.41 -11.38
CA GLY A 29 -7.25 -11.06 -11.62
C GLY A 29 -7.79 -10.33 -10.38
N THR A 30 -7.47 -10.80 -9.15
CA THR A 30 -7.86 -10.18 -7.88
C THR A 30 -6.66 -10.18 -6.94
N TYR A 31 -6.33 -9.02 -6.37
CA TYR A 31 -5.31 -8.92 -5.33
C TYR A 31 -5.85 -9.35 -3.98
N ARG A 32 -5.12 -10.25 -3.32
CA ARG A 32 -5.35 -10.71 -1.95
C ARG A 32 -4.01 -10.66 -1.26
N GLY A 33 -3.82 -9.67 -0.44
CA GLY A 33 -2.50 -9.35 0.09
C GLY A 33 -2.46 -9.10 1.58
N ALA A 34 -1.23 -8.95 2.06
CA ALA A 34 -0.92 -8.57 3.42
C ALA A 34 0.17 -7.50 3.43
N ASP A 35 0.05 -6.51 4.31
CA ASP A 35 1.20 -5.70 4.70
C ASP A 35 2.09 -6.54 5.60
N MET A 36 3.37 -6.65 5.25
CA MET A 36 4.33 -7.52 5.93
C MET A 36 5.56 -6.73 6.40
N SER A 37 5.39 -5.45 6.66
CA SER A 37 6.48 -4.55 7.02
C SER A 37 7.12 -4.89 8.37
N TYR A 38 6.38 -5.52 9.28
CA TYR A 38 6.90 -5.93 10.59
C TYR A 38 7.54 -7.32 10.63
N VAL A 39 7.43 -8.13 9.56
CA VAL A 39 7.83 -9.56 9.61
C VAL A 39 9.28 -9.75 10.01
N ASN A 40 10.21 -9.00 9.42
CA ASN A 40 11.64 -9.13 9.75
C ASN A 40 11.92 -8.76 11.21
N GLU A 41 11.28 -7.71 11.73
CA GLU A 41 11.39 -7.30 13.12
C GLU A 41 10.83 -8.38 14.07
N MET A 42 9.66 -8.91 13.78
CA MET A 42 9.05 -9.95 14.61
C MET A 42 9.91 -11.21 14.66
N GLU A 43 10.46 -11.66 13.53
CA GLU A 43 11.36 -12.81 13.49
C GLU A 43 12.67 -12.56 14.25
N ASP A 44 13.28 -11.38 14.10
CA ASP A 44 14.45 -10.98 14.88
C ASP A 44 14.13 -10.92 16.41
N CYS A 45 12.88 -10.64 16.76
CA CYS A 45 12.36 -10.65 18.13
C CYS A 45 11.93 -12.04 18.61
N GLY A 46 12.17 -13.09 17.83
CA GLY A 46 11.92 -14.48 18.19
C GLY A 46 10.54 -15.03 17.83
N ALA A 47 9.73 -14.29 17.07
CA ALA A 47 8.47 -14.81 16.58
C ALA A 47 8.68 -16.06 15.70
N VAL A 48 7.82 -17.06 15.88
CA VAL A 48 7.82 -18.29 15.09
C VAL A 48 6.40 -18.60 14.64
N TYR A 49 6.14 -18.43 13.36
CA TYR A 49 4.84 -18.70 12.77
C TYR A 49 4.65 -20.19 12.47
N ARG A 50 3.44 -20.71 12.66
CA ARG A 50 3.12 -22.13 12.49
C ARG A 50 1.87 -22.35 11.65
N LEU A 51 1.90 -23.46 10.92
CA LEU A 51 0.75 -24.01 10.24
C LEU A 51 0.66 -25.52 10.53
N HIS A 52 -0.45 -25.97 11.11
CA HIS A 52 -0.65 -27.34 11.55
C HIS A 52 0.47 -27.82 12.49
N GLY A 53 0.85 -26.99 13.45
CA GLY A 53 1.89 -27.24 14.45
C GLY A 53 3.33 -27.17 13.91
N LYS A 54 3.57 -26.96 12.62
CA LYS A 54 4.90 -26.89 12.00
C LYS A 54 5.31 -25.46 11.72
N ARG A 55 6.56 -25.13 12.02
CA ARG A 55 7.16 -23.84 11.64
C ARG A 55 7.08 -23.64 10.14
N ILE A 56 6.72 -22.44 9.71
CA ILE A 56 6.66 -22.06 8.30
C ILE A 56 7.17 -20.63 8.13
N ASP A 57 7.82 -20.35 6.98
CA ASP A 57 8.17 -18.98 6.60
C ASP A 57 6.90 -18.16 6.30
N PRO A 58 6.77 -16.91 6.78
CA PRO A 58 5.59 -16.06 6.59
C PRO A 58 5.21 -15.81 5.13
N PHE A 59 6.19 -15.58 4.25
CA PHE A 59 5.95 -15.33 2.82
C PHE A 59 5.51 -16.61 2.10
N ALA A 60 6.15 -17.74 2.43
CA ALA A 60 5.74 -19.05 1.93
C ALA A 60 4.33 -19.42 2.41
N LEU A 61 3.97 -19.07 3.65
CA LEU A 61 2.62 -19.27 4.19
C LEU A 61 1.60 -18.43 3.41
N LEU A 62 1.85 -17.12 3.25
CA LEU A 62 0.95 -16.25 2.49
C LEU A 62 0.70 -16.79 1.08
N LYS A 63 1.77 -17.20 0.39
CA LYS A 63 1.67 -17.80 -0.97
C LYS A 63 0.88 -19.09 -0.97
N LYS A 64 1.20 -20.00 -0.05
CA LYS A 64 0.56 -21.33 0.06
C LYS A 64 -0.95 -21.20 0.28
N GLU A 65 -1.37 -20.26 1.09
CA GLU A 65 -2.78 -20.01 1.39
C GLU A 65 -3.49 -19.17 0.31
N GLY A 66 -2.82 -18.82 -0.81
CA GLY A 66 -3.44 -18.17 -1.97
C GLY A 66 -3.29 -16.66 -2.02
N GLY A 67 -2.50 -16.07 -1.13
CA GLY A 67 -2.08 -14.67 -1.22
C GLY A 67 -1.20 -14.44 -2.44
N ASN A 68 -1.23 -13.23 -2.98
CA ASN A 68 -0.50 -12.88 -4.21
C ASN A 68 0.15 -11.49 -4.18
N LEU A 69 -0.01 -10.74 -3.08
CA LEU A 69 0.52 -9.39 -2.93
C LEU A 69 1.07 -9.18 -1.52
N VAL A 70 2.28 -8.66 -1.43
CA VAL A 70 2.88 -8.12 -0.21
C VAL A 70 2.91 -6.60 -0.33
N ARG A 71 2.39 -5.89 0.66
CA ARG A 71 2.65 -4.46 0.83
C ARG A 71 3.78 -4.29 1.84
N VAL A 72 4.66 -3.33 1.58
CA VAL A 72 5.78 -2.99 2.46
C VAL A 72 6.01 -1.49 2.49
N ARG A 73 6.06 -0.90 3.70
CA ARG A 73 6.35 0.52 3.90
C ARG A 73 7.84 0.80 3.84
N LEU A 74 8.18 2.00 3.37
CA LEU A 74 9.55 2.51 3.36
C LEU A 74 9.58 3.90 4.02
N TRP A 75 10.39 4.04 5.06
CA TRP A 75 10.80 5.32 5.65
C TRP A 75 12.08 5.83 5.00
N VAL A 76 12.29 7.16 5.03
CA VAL A 76 13.43 7.77 4.34
C VAL A 76 14.74 7.51 5.10
N ASN A 77 14.78 7.87 6.38
CA ASN A 77 15.95 7.67 7.24
C ASN A 77 15.50 7.45 8.71
N PRO A 78 14.91 6.31 9.06
CA PRO A 78 14.48 6.04 10.42
C PRO A 78 15.71 5.87 11.33
N THR A 79 15.91 6.81 12.29
CA THR A 79 17.04 6.76 13.23
C THR A 79 16.71 6.02 14.52
N TRP A 80 15.44 5.69 14.76
CA TRP A 80 14.93 5.06 15.97
C TRP A 80 14.73 3.55 15.84
N THR A 81 14.84 3.02 14.62
CA THR A 81 14.77 1.59 14.31
C THR A 81 15.69 1.26 13.12
N LYS A 82 16.06 0.00 12.98
CA LYS A 82 16.76 -0.55 11.81
C LYS A 82 15.80 -1.16 10.77
N TYR A 83 14.48 -1.09 11.02
CA TYR A 83 13.46 -1.66 10.15
C TYR A 83 12.77 -0.59 9.32
N SER A 84 12.13 -1.02 8.25
CA SER A 84 11.47 -0.15 7.25
C SER A 84 12.41 0.90 6.62
N ASP A 85 13.71 0.75 6.75
CA ASP A 85 14.70 1.44 5.91
C ASP A 85 14.88 0.70 4.57
N TYR A 86 15.71 1.23 3.70
CA TYR A 86 15.98 0.59 2.40
C TYR A 86 16.49 -0.84 2.53
N SER A 87 17.36 -1.13 3.48
CA SER A 87 17.98 -2.46 3.65
C SER A 87 16.96 -3.50 4.08
N ASP A 88 16.12 -3.16 5.05
CA ASP A 88 15.04 -4.01 5.53
C ASP A 88 13.96 -4.24 4.46
N VAL A 89 13.58 -3.17 3.74
CA VAL A 89 12.62 -3.24 2.65
C VAL A 89 13.13 -4.09 1.50
N LEU A 90 14.41 -3.96 1.10
CA LEU A 90 15.02 -4.83 0.10
C LEU A 90 14.95 -6.31 0.52
N LYS A 91 15.25 -6.61 1.80
CA LYS A 91 15.13 -7.98 2.34
C LYS A 91 13.69 -8.50 2.23
N THR A 92 12.70 -7.66 2.57
CA THR A 92 11.27 -8.02 2.49
C THR A 92 10.84 -8.27 1.06
N ILE A 93 11.21 -7.41 0.11
CA ILE A 93 10.90 -7.57 -1.32
C ILE A 93 11.52 -8.85 -1.88
N SER A 94 12.81 -9.10 -1.61
CA SER A 94 13.50 -10.32 -2.05
C SER A 94 12.81 -11.58 -1.54
N ARG A 95 12.36 -11.60 -0.29
CA ARG A 95 11.60 -12.73 0.29
C ARG A 95 10.24 -12.91 -0.40
N ALA A 96 9.54 -11.81 -0.67
CA ALA A 96 8.26 -11.84 -1.37
C ALA A 96 8.40 -12.40 -2.79
N HIS A 97 9.37 -11.88 -3.57
CA HIS A 97 9.63 -12.35 -4.93
C HIS A 97 10.11 -13.80 -4.96
N ALA A 98 10.99 -14.22 -4.04
CA ALA A 98 11.41 -15.61 -3.91
C ALA A 98 10.24 -16.57 -3.61
N ALA A 99 9.20 -16.10 -2.92
CA ALA A 99 7.95 -16.83 -2.71
C ALA A 99 6.97 -16.74 -3.89
N GLY A 100 7.27 -15.97 -4.93
CA GLY A 100 6.40 -15.74 -6.09
C GLY A 100 5.20 -14.84 -5.79
N LEU A 101 5.37 -13.88 -4.87
CA LEU A 101 4.40 -12.85 -4.53
C LEU A 101 4.78 -11.54 -5.25
N GLN A 102 3.78 -10.76 -5.64
CA GLN A 102 3.98 -9.39 -6.13
C GLN A 102 4.16 -8.43 -4.95
N VAL A 103 4.74 -7.27 -5.22
CA VAL A 103 5.02 -6.25 -4.19
C VAL A 103 4.37 -4.91 -4.52
N LEU A 104 3.75 -4.32 -3.50
CA LEU A 104 3.35 -2.91 -3.44
C LEU A 104 4.30 -2.20 -2.47
N LEU A 105 5.23 -1.41 -2.99
CA LEU A 105 6.13 -0.58 -2.19
C LEU A 105 5.42 0.72 -1.78
N ASP A 106 5.32 0.96 -0.48
CA ASP A 106 4.66 2.13 0.10
C ASP A 106 5.69 3.15 0.61
N PHE A 107 5.86 4.24 -0.12
CA PHE A 107 6.69 5.37 0.30
C PHE A 107 5.96 6.23 1.34
N HIS A 108 6.40 6.24 2.58
CA HIS A 108 5.88 7.15 3.60
C HIS A 108 6.37 8.60 3.47
N TYR A 109 7.49 8.83 2.79
CA TYR A 109 8.17 10.14 2.70
C TYR A 109 8.35 10.82 4.06
N SER A 110 8.74 10.04 5.04
CA SER A 110 8.96 10.44 6.44
C SER A 110 10.04 9.55 7.04
N ASP A 111 10.66 9.96 8.14
CA ASP A 111 11.58 9.12 8.93
C ASP A 111 10.81 8.27 9.98
N THR A 112 9.47 8.37 9.99
CA THR A 112 8.57 7.68 10.91
C THR A 112 7.20 7.52 10.26
N TRP A 113 6.20 7.14 11.04
CA TRP A 113 4.83 6.99 10.59
C TRP A 113 4.29 8.26 9.92
N ALA A 114 3.80 8.10 8.69
CA ALA A 114 2.94 9.04 8.00
C ALA A 114 1.55 8.40 7.87
N ASP A 115 0.51 9.14 8.23
CA ASP A 115 -0.87 8.66 8.24
C ASP A 115 -1.87 9.80 7.99
N GLY A 116 -3.15 9.50 8.03
CA GLY A 116 -4.23 10.47 7.82
C GLY A 116 -4.28 11.65 8.81
N GLY A 117 -3.52 11.59 9.91
CA GLY A 117 -3.39 12.65 10.90
C GLY A 117 -2.06 13.40 10.87
N LYS A 118 -1.04 12.86 10.20
CA LYS A 118 0.30 13.48 10.15
C LYS A 118 1.08 13.07 8.91
N GLN A 119 1.79 14.04 8.32
CA GLN A 119 2.67 13.87 7.17
C GLN A 119 3.98 14.60 7.45
N ILE A 120 4.76 14.12 8.45
CA ILE A 120 5.97 14.77 8.91
C ILE A 120 7.07 14.56 7.87
N ALA A 121 7.61 15.65 7.33
CA ALA A 121 8.73 15.59 6.41
C ALA A 121 9.95 14.91 7.06
N PRO A 122 10.78 14.17 6.31
CA PRO A 122 12.07 13.70 6.79
C PRO A 122 12.89 14.87 7.36
N ALA A 123 13.67 14.63 8.40
CA ALA A 123 14.48 15.66 9.06
C ALA A 123 15.38 16.40 8.06
N ALA A 124 15.93 15.67 7.09
CA ALA A 124 16.76 16.25 6.03
C ALA A 124 16.00 17.20 5.06
N TRP A 125 14.65 17.09 5.00
CA TRP A 125 13.82 17.90 4.09
C TRP A 125 12.99 18.97 4.81
N ALA A 126 12.97 18.97 6.14
CA ALA A 126 12.06 19.80 6.95
C ALA A 126 12.24 21.30 6.72
N ASN A 127 13.48 21.76 6.44
CA ASN A 127 13.81 23.15 6.24
C ASN A 127 14.03 23.54 4.77
N LEU A 128 13.77 22.62 3.84
CA LEU A 128 13.89 22.88 2.41
C LEU A 128 12.72 23.75 1.91
N SER A 129 12.97 24.58 0.92
CA SER A 129 11.92 25.26 0.15
C SER A 129 11.03 24.21 -0.58
N THR A 130 9.85 24.63 -1.01
CA THR A 130 8.96 23.75 -1.79
C THR A 130 9.65 23.17 -3.03
N ASP A 131 10.44 23.96 -3.76
CA ASP A 131 11.15 23.51 -4.95
C ASP A 131 12.22 22.45 -4.62
N GLU A 132 12.90 22.62 -3.50
CA GLU A 132 13.89 21.66 -3.02
C GLU A 132 13.22 20.37 -2.49
N GLN A 133 12.08 20.48 -1.79
CA GLN A 133 11.31 19.32 -1.34
C GLN A 133 10.76 18.49 -2.53
N VAL A 134 10.29 19.15 -3.58
CA VAL A 134 9.84 18.50 -4.82
C VAL A 134 10.99 17.72 -5.45
N ARG A 135 12.19 18.32 -5.56
CA ARG A 135 13.40 17.64 -6.07
C ARG A 135 13.82 16.48 -5.16
N ALA A 136 13.90 16.71 -3.85
CA ALA A 136 14.32 15.69 -2.89
C ALA A 136 13.40 14.46 -2.92
N LEU A 137 12.09 14.66 -3.01
CA LEU A 137 11.10 13.58 -3.11
C LEU A 137 11.25 12.81 -4.42
N HIS A 138 11.38 13.52 -5.55
CA HIS A 138 11.61 12.93 -6.86
C HIS A 138 12.89 12.08 -6.87
N ASP A 139 14.02 12.67 -6.46
CA ASP A 139 15.33 12.03 -6.50
C ASP A 139 15.39 10.81 -5.57
N TYR A 140 14.82 10.91 -4.36
CA TYR A 140 14.72 9.80 -3.42
C TYR A 140 13.92 8.63 -4.01
N THR A 141 12.78 8.93 -4.65
CA THR A 141 11.93 7.91 -5.28
C THR A 141 12.66 7.25 -6.45
N SER A 142 13.24 8.04 -7.35
CA SER A 142 14.02 7.55 -8.49
C SER A 142 15.20 6.70 -8.06
N ASP A 143 16.00 7.19 -7.09
CA ASP A 143 17.18 6.47 -6.60
C ASP A 143 16.82 5.15 -5.92
N THR A 144 15.76 5.13 -5.13
CA THR A 144 15.27 3.92 -4.49
C THR A 144 14.87 2.87 -5.52
N LEU A 145 14.04 3.24 -6.48
CA LEU A 145 13.56 2.32 -7.51
C LEU A 145 14.70 1.83 -8.43
N ARG A 146 15.63 2.72 -8.79
CA ARG A 146 16.82 2.33 -9.56
C ARG A 146 17.71 1.32 -8.82
N LYS A 147 17.87 1.49 -7.51
CA LYS A 147 18.63 0.53 -6.68
C LYS A 147 17.91 -0.81 -6.54
N LEU A 148 16.59 -0.80 -6.38
CA LEU A 148 15.77 -2.02 -6.35
C LEU A 148 15.83 -2.76 -7.70
N ASP A 149 15.71 -2.05 -8.82
CA ASP A 149 15.81 -2.62 -10.17
C ASP A 149 17.20 -3.24 -10.41
N ALA A 150 18.27 -2.56 -10.00
CA ALA A 150 19.64 -3.08 -10.09
C ALA A 150 19.86 -4.34 -9.23
N ALA A 151 19.09 -4.52 -8.17
CA ALA A 151 19.04 -5.74 -7.35
C ALA A 151 18.09 -6.81 -7.91
N HIS A 152 17.43 -6.58 -9.05
CA HIS A 152 16.35 -7.42 -9.63
C HIS A 152 15.10 -7.54 -8.75
N GLU A 153 14.84 -6.50 -7.95
CA GLU A 153 13.75 -6.43 -6.97
C GLU A 153 12.79 -5.24 -7.26
N MET A 154 12.58 -4.89 -8.52
CA MET A 154 11.64 -3.85 -8.91
C MET A 154 10.22 -4.22 -8.48
N PRO A 155 9.52 -3.41 -7.66
CA PRO A 155 8.16 -3.72 -7.24
C PRO A 155 7.15 -3.57 -8.38
N GLU A 156 6.11 -4.40 -8.40
CA GLU A 156 5.02 -4.33 -9.39
C GLU A 156 4.12 -3.11 -9.21
N MET A 157 4.03 -2.61 -8.00
CA MET A 157 3.25 -1.42 -7.66
C MET A 157 4.03 -0.52 -6.70
N VAL A 158 3.81 0.78 -6.84
CA VAL A 158 4.40 1.81 -5.97
C VAL A 158 3.29 2.74 -5.48
N GLN A 159 3.21 2.90 -4.17
CA GLN A 159 2.34 3.85 -3.51
C GLN A 159 3.13 5.14 -3.24
N VAL A 160 2.65 6.25 -3.79
CA VAL A 160 3.26 7.57 -3.65
C VAL A 160 2.60 8.29 -2.47
N GLY A 161 3.20 8.11 -1.30
CA GLY A 161 2.70 8.58 -0.01
C GLY A 161 1.67 7.64 0.64
N ASN A 162 1.69 7.54 1.96
CA ASN A 162 0.74 6.79 2.76
C ASN A 162 -0.33 7.70 3.35
N GLU A 163 -1.62 7.36 3.14
CA GLU A 163 -2.77 8.08 3.69
C GLU A 163 -2.63 9.61 3.59
N THR A 164 -2.40 10.10 2.38
CA THR A 164 -2.14 11.52 2.11
C THR A 164 -3.40 12.40 2.21
N ASN A 165 -4.26 12.12 3.19
CA ASN A 165 -5.44 12.92 3.50
C ASN A 165 -5.08 14.38 3.83
N PRO A 166 -4.01 14.64 4.66
CA PRO A 166 -3.41 15.96 4.79
C PRO A 166 -2.49 16.26 3.60
N GLU A 167 -1.87 17.41 3.66
CA GLU A 167 -0.84 17.80 2.70
C GLU A 167 0.44 16.97 2.90
N LEU A 168 0.95 16.35 1.83
CA LEU A 168 2.20 15.60 1.85
C LEU A 168 3.36 16.47 2.34
N LEU A 169 4.18 15.94 3.26
CA LEU A 169 5.23 16.69 3.97
C LEU A 169 4.71 17.89 4.79
N GLY A 170 3.43 17.95 5.09
CA GLY A 170 2.75 19.09 5.73
C GLY A 170 2.82 19.13 7.26
N GLY A 171 3.43 18.12 7.89
CA GLY A 171 3.59 18.05 9.35
C GLY A 171 2.36 17.50 10.09
N LYS A 172 2.24 17.84 11.38
CA LYS A 172 1.13 17.47 12.27
C LYS A 172 0.14 18.64 12.36
N VAL A 173 -0.78 18.74 11.42
CA VAL A 173 -1.84 19.78 11.53
C VAL A 173 -3.17 19.21 11.07
N PRO A 174 -3.89 18.45 11.92
CA PRO A 174 -5.24 17.98 11.61
C PRO A 174 -6.16 19.14 11.25
N GLY A 175 -6.91 18.99 10.15
CA GLY A 175 -7.89 19.98 9.72
C GLY A 175 -7.34 21.24 9.04
N ARG A 176 -6.02 21.34 8.82
CA ARG A 176 -5.44 22.42 8.00
C ARG A 176 -5.87 22.22 6.54
N PRO A 177 -6.34 23.28 5.86
CA PRO A 177 -6.61 23.20 4.43
C PRO A 177 -5.33 22.81 3.66
N ILE A 178 -5.47 21.89 2.71
CA ILE A 178 -4.34 21.49 1.84
C ILE A 178 -3.98 22.65 0.92
N ASN A 179 -2.70 23.01 0.87
CA ASN A 179 -2.16 23.86 -0.18
C ASN A 179 -2.04 23.01 -1.46
N TRP A 180 -3.05 23.02 -2.29
CA TRP A 180 -3.12 22.17 -3.47
C TRP A 180 -2.09 22.53 -4.54
N GLU A 181 -1.63 23.80 -4.64
CA GLU A 181 -0.56 24.18 -5.54
C GLU A 181 0.73 23.42 -5.19
N ARG A 182 1.13 23.45 -3.90
CA ARG A 182 2.29 22.72 -3.40
C ARG A 182 2.07 21.20 -3.45
N ASN A 183 0.93 20.72 -2.95
CA ASN A 183 0.68 19.28 -2.81
C ASN A 183 0.64 18.57 -4.16
N ALA A 184 0.04 19.18 -5.18
CA ALA A 184 0.02 18.62 -6.53
C ALA A 184 1.44 18.52 -7.13
N ARG A 185 2.32 19.47 -6.86
CA ARG A 185 3.73 19.43 -7.30
C ARG A 185 4.47 18.25 -6.65
N LEU A 186 4.31 18.04 -5.34
CA LEU A 186 4.92 16.92 -4.62
C LEU A 186 4.42 15.57 -5.11
N LEU A 187 3.09 15.39 -5.23
CA LEU A 187 2.50 14.15 -5.73
C LEU A 187 2.93 13.84 -7.16
N ASN A 188 2.89 14.85 -8.05
CA ASN A 188 3.32 14.67 -9.44
C ASN A 188 4.82 14.36 -9.55
N ALA A 189 5.67 14.91 -8.68
CA ALA A 189 7.10 14.59 -8.64
C ALA A 189 7.34 13.11 -8.30
N GLY A 190 6.64 12.58 -7.29
CA GLY A 190 6.72 11.15 -6.97
C GLY A 190 6.18 10.26 -8.12
N ILE A 191 5.05 10.63 -8.70
CA ILE A 191 4.47 9.92 -9.84
C ILE A 191 5.44 9.91 -11.03
N GLU A 192 6.05 11.05 -11.37
CA GLU A 192 7.00 11.14 -12.49
C GLU A 192 8.25 10.31 -12.23
N ALA A 193 8.80 10.36 -11.01
CA ALA A 193 9.95 9.54 -10.63
C ALA A 193 9.69 8.03 -10.82
N VAL A 194 8.49 7.54 -10.45
CA VAL A 194 8.10 6.14 -10.69
C VAL A 194 7.96 5.86 -12.19
N ARG A 195 7.37 6.78 -12.96
CA ARG A 195 7.25 6.62 -14.43
C ARG A 195 8.62 6.59 -15.11
N GLU A 196 9.55 7.44 -14.69
CA GLU A 196 10.92 7.46 -15.20
C GLU A 196 11.65 6.17 -14.88
N ALA A 197 11.59 5.72 -13.62
CA ALA A 197 12.17 4.44 -13.21
C ALA A 197 11.59 3.27 -14.02
N GLY A 198 10.27 3.24 -14.26
CA GLY A 198 9.62 2.20 -15.04
C GLY A 198 9.96 2.25 -16.54
N ARG A 199 10.27 3.43 -17.10
CA ARG A 199 10.74 3.53 -18.49
C ARG A 199 12.17 3.00 -18.68
N ALA A 200 13.00 3.14 -17.65
CA ALA A 200 14.40 2.74 -17.66
C ALA A 200 14.65 1.33 -17.11
N GLY A 201 13.73 0.82 -16.30
CA GLY A 201 13.89 -0.42 -15.53
C GLY A 201 13.32 -1.67 -16.20
N SER A 202 13.40 -2.77 -15.48
CA SER A 202 12.98 -4.12 -15.91
C SER A 202 11.47 -4.25 -16.09
N ILE A 203 10.66 -3.55 -15.28
CA ILE A 203 9.21 -3.47 -15.39
C ILE A 203 8.73 -2.03 -15.14
N ALA A 204 7.53 -1.68 -15.60
CA ALA A 204 6.87 -0.42 -15.33
C ALA A 204 5.85 -0.59 -14.19
N PRO A 205 6.16 -0.13 -12.96
CA PRO A 205 5.24 -0.26 -11.82
C PRO A 205 3.92 0.47 -12.04
N ARG A 206 2.82 -0.09 -11.53
CA ARG A 206 1.56 0.65 -11.41
C ARG A 206 1.65 1.61 -10.22
N ILE A 207 1.16 2.81 -10.37
CA ILE A 207 1.27 3.88 -9.38
C ILE A 207 -0.05 4.04 -8.61
N MET A 208 0.03 3.99 -7.29
CA MET A 208 -1.10 4.16 -6.38
C MET A 208 -1.01 5.49 -5.64
N LEU A 209 -2.15 6.18 -5.50
CA LEU A 209 -2.38 7.20 -4.49
C LEU A 209 -3.31 6.63 -3.42
N HIS A 210 -3.04 6.90 -2.15
CA HIS A 210 -3.67 6.27 -1.01
C HIS A 210 -4.29 7.29 -0.05
N ILE A 211 -5.57 7.10 0.27
CA ILE A 211 -6.34 7.96 1.17
C ILE A 211 -7.05 7.09 2.22
N ALA A 212 -6.99 7.54 3.47
CA ALA A 212 -7.69 6.91 4.57
C ALA A 212 -9.17 7.26 4.58
N GLN A 213 -9.98 6.28 4.90
CA GLN A 213 -11.44 6.25 5.04
C GLN A 213 -12.21 6.67 3.77
N PRO A 214 -13.25 5.91 3.42
CA PRO A 214 -14.00 6.08 2.17
C PRO A 214 -14.68 7.44 2.04
N GLU A 215 -15.08 8.08 3.14
CA GLU A 215 -15.70 9.42 3.14
C GLU A 215 -14.79 10.53 2.62
N ASN A 216 -13.47 10.31 2.63
CA ASN A 216 -12.50 11.29 2.19
C ASN A 216 -12.12 11.15 0.71
N ILE A 217 -12.42 10.01 0.08
CA ILE A 217 -11.95 9.66 -1.27
C ILE A 217 -12.40 10.68 -2.32
N VAL A 218 -13.69 10.84 -2.48
CA VAL A 218 -14.24 11.69 -3.56
C VAL A 218 -13.83 13.16 -3.39
N PRO A 219 -13.99 13.79 -2.21
CA PRO A 219 -13.55 15.16 -2.02
C PRO A 219 -12.06 15.38 -2.28
N TRP A 220 -11.22 14.46 -1.84
CA TRP A 220 -9.78 14.57 -2.02
C TRP A 220 -9.37 14.42 -3.49
N PHE A 221 -9.86 13.39 -4.19
CA PHE A 221 -9.50 13.14 -5.59
C PHE A 221 -10.09 14.20 -6.54
N ASP A 222 -11.23 14.78 -6.23
CA ASP A 222 -11.77 15.93 -6.98
C ASP A 222 -10.84 17.15 -6.88
N ALA A 223 -10.40 17.47 -5.66
CA ALA A 223 -9.48 18.58 -5.44
C ALA A 223 -8.10 18.30 -6.08
N ALA A 224 -7.57 17.09 -5.93
CA ALA A 224 -6.32 16.67 -6.55
C ALA A 224 -6.37 16.77 -8.09
N THR A 225 -7.46 16.28 -8.71
CA THR A 225 -7.68 16.36 -10.15
C THR A 225 -7.74 17.83 -10.62
N LYS A 226 -8.50 18.67 -9.90
CA LYS A 226 -8.58 20.11 -10.19
C LYS A 226 -7.23 20.80 -10.08
N ALA A 227 -6.38 20.37 -9.15
CA ALA A 227 -5.02 20.87 -8.96
C ALA A 227 -4.00 20.31 -9.96
N GLY A 228 -4.42 19.40 -10.86
CA GLY A 228 -3.56 18.84 -11.90
C GLY A 228 -2.72 17.64 -11.48
N VAL A 229 -3.12 16.92 -10.42
CA VAL A 229 -2.53 15.59 -10.10
C VAL A 229 -2.98 14.59 -11.15
N ARG A 230 -2.02 13.91 -11.78
CA ARG A 230 -2.29 13.00 -12.91
C ARG A 230 -1.22 11.92 -13.01
N GLY A 231 -1.46 10.91 -13.87
CA GLY A 231 -0.45 9.90 -14.18
C GLY A 231 -0.39 8.71 -13.22
N TYR A 232 -1.26 8.64 -12.20
CA TYR A 232 -1.45 7.45 -11.35
C TYR A 232 -2.43 6.46 -11.98
N ASP A 233 -2.39 5.20 -11.53
CA ASP A 233 -3.16 4.07 -12.10
C ASP A 233 -4.19 3.51 -11.13
N LEU A 234 -3.91 3.61 -9.82
CA LEU A 234 -4.63 2.97 -8.73
C LEU A 234 -5.06 3.97 -7.67
N ILE A 235 -6.20 3.71 -7.05
CA ILE A 235 -6.65 4.39 -5.85
C ILE A 235 -6.69 3.37 -4.72
N GLY A 236 -5.88 3.61 -3.67
CA GLY A 236 -5.87 2.86 -2.43
C GLY A 236 -6.81 3.48 -1.40
N ILE A 237 -7.54 2.66 -0.67
CA ILE A 237 -8.45 3.07 0.41
C ILE A 237 -8.09 2.31 1.67
N SER A 238 -7.81 3.00 2.81
CA SER A 238 -7.87 2.36 4.13
C SER A 238 -9.33 2.32 4.59
N TYR A 239 -9.77 1.16 5.07
CA TYR A 239 -11.06 1.02 5.73
C TYR A 239 -10.93 0.30 7.06
N TYR A 240 -11.17 1.06 8.12
CA TYR A 240 -11.29 0.55 9.48
C TYR A 240 -12.58 1.09 10.09
N ALA A 241 -13.45 0.22 10.56
CA ALA A 241 -14.75 0.63 11.12
C ALA A 241 -14.61 1.60 12.31
N LYS A 242 -13.52 1.47 13.08
CA LYS A 242 -13.20 2.35 14.21
C LYS A 242 -13.02 3.82 13.80
N TRP A 243 -12.40 4.07 12.65
CA TRP A 243 -12.00 5.42 12.24
C TRP A 243 -12.82 5.96 11.07
N SER A 244 -13.63 5.13 10.41
CA SER A 244 -14.54 5.56 9.36
C SER A 244 -15.90 5.94 9.94
N LYS A 245 -16.47 7.03 9.42
CA LYS A 245 -17.88 7.41 9.69
C LYS A 245 -18.85 6.59 8.84
N TRP A 246 -18.35 5.88 7.83
CA TRP A 246 -19.13 5.15 6.85
C TRP A 246 -19.04 3.64 7.08
N ASN A 247 -20.16 2.97 6.87
CA ASN A 247 -20.28 1.52 6.98
C ASN A 247 -19.89 0.81 5.66
N LEU A 248 -19.95 -0.52 5.68
CA LEU A 248 -19.61 -1.36 4.52
C LEU A 248 -20.45 -1.05 3.26
N ALA A 249 -21.73 -0.70 3.40
CA ALA A 249 -22.58 -0.34 2.26
C ALA A 249 -22.13 0.99 1.61
N GLN A 250 -21.72 1.94 2.43
CA GLN A 250 -21.18 3.22 1.97
C GLN A 250 -19.79 3.04 1.35
N LEU A 251 -18.94 2.18 1.92
CA LEU A 251 -17.67 1.78 1.30
C LEU A 251 -17.89 1.19 -0.10
N LYS A 252 -18.86 0.26 -0.25
CA LYS A 252 -19.24 -0.31 -1.56
C LYS A 252 -19.60 0.78 -2.56
N SER A 253 -20.43 1.72 -2.14
CA SER A 253 -20.86 2.83 -2.99
C SER A 253 -19.69 3.73 -3.39
N THR A 254 -18.77 4.01 -2.45
CA THR A 254 -17.56 4.81 -2.71
C THR A 254 -16.65 4.14 -3.73
N ILE A 255 -16.40 2.84 -3.60
CA ILE A 255 -15.56 2.09 -4.56
C ILE A 255 -16.16 2.19 -5.97
N ALA A 256 -17.47 1.94 -6.10
CA ALA A 256 -18.16 2.00 -7.39
C ALA A 256 -18.13 3.43 -8.00
N GLU A 257 -18.40 4.46 -7.18
CA GLU A 257 -18.34 5.86 -7.60
C GLU A 257 -16.92 6.25 -8.01
N THR A 258 -15.91 5.92 -7.21
CA THR A 258 -14.50 6.22 -7.46
C THR A 258 -14.04 5.63 -8.79
N LYS A 259 -14.33 4.35 -9.03
CA LYS A 259 -14.01 3.69 -10.30
C LYS A 259 -14.69 4.37 -11.49
N LYS A 260 -15.98 4.68 -11.38
CA LYS A 260 -16.75 5.36 -12.43
C LYS A 260 -16.23 6.77 -12.69
N ARG A 261 -15.91 7.53 -11.63
CA ARG A 261 -15.59 8.96 -11.69
C ARG A 261 -14.18 9.21 -12.23
N TYR A 262 -13.22 8.43 -11.77
CA TYR A 262 -11.80 8.64 -12.11
C TYR A 262 -11.26 7.64 -13.14
N GLY A 263 -11.99 6.57 -13.47
CA GLY A 263 -11.55 5.55 -14.42
C GLY A 263 -10.34 4.76 -13.94
N LYS A 264 -10.11 4.73 -12.61
CA LYS A 264 -8.97 4.05 -11.99
C LYS A 264 -9.39 2.75 -11.33
N ASP A 265 -8.46 1.80 -11.24
CA ASP A 265 -8.68 0.62 -10.41
C ASP A 265 -8.60 0.98 -8.93
N VAL A 266 -9.42 0.32 -8.11
CA VAL A 266 -9.54 0.58 -6.68
C VAL A 266 -9.16 -0.66 -5.89
N ILE A 267 -8.33 -0.48 -4.87
CA ILE A 267 -7.94 -1.52 -3.90
C ILE A 267 -8.28 -1.02 -2.49
N VAL A 268 -8.92 -1.82 -1.66
CA VAL A 268 -8.89 -1.61 -0.22
C VAL A 268 -7.50 -2.05 0.25
N VAL A 269 -6.59 -1.08 0.38
CA VAL A 269 -5.17 -1.33 0.56
C VAL A 269 -4.75 -1.47 2.02
N GLU A 270 -5.64 -1.08 2.93
CA GLU A 270 -5.53 -1.35 4.36
C GLU A 270 -6.89 -1.67 4.96
N THR A 271 -6.92 -2.71 5.76
CA THR A 271 -8.01 -3.09 6.66
C THR A 271 -7.49 -4.07 7.70
N ALA A 272 -8.20 -4.22 8.82
CA ALA A 272 -7.99 -5.30 9.75
C ALA A 272 -9.27 -5.54 10.57
N TYR A 273 -9.34 -6.68 11.25
CA TYR A 273 -10.45 -7.01 12.13
C TYR A 273 -9.97 -7.88 13.30
N PRO A 274 -10.39 -7.61 14.55
CA PRO A 274 -9.92 -8.38 15.69
C PRO A 274 -10.57 -9.78 15.72
N PHE A 275 -9.76 -10.79 16.06
CA PHE A 275 -10.23 -12.14 16.33
C PHE A 275 -10.56 -12.38 17.81
N THR A 276 -10.17 -11.43 18.67
CA THR A 276 -10.46 -11.42 20.11
C THR A 276 -10.42 -9.97 20.63
N LEU A 277 -10.96 -9.72 21.82
CA LEU A 277 -10.80 -8.45 22.55
C LEU A 277 -9.81 -8.57 23.72
N GLU A 278 -9.29 -9.75 23.99
CA GLU A 278 -8.28 -10.00 24.99
C GLU A 278 -6.92 -9.44 24.57
N ASN A 279 -6.09 -9.04 25.52
CA ASN A 279 -4.70 -8.68 25.28
C ASN A 279 -3.80 -9.89 25.59
N GLU A 280 -2.75 -10.09 24.78
CA GLU A 280 -1.69 -11.05 25.04
C GLU A 280 -0.59 -10.41 25.88
N ASP A 281 -0.28 -9.14 25.62
CA ASP A 281 0.77 -8.41 26.30
C ASP A 281 0.26 -7.11 26.97
N SER A 282 1.16 -6.26 27.46
CA SER A 282 0.81 -5.03 28.16
C SER A 282 0.55 -3.82 27.24
N MET A 283 0.81 -3.94 25.96
CA MET A 283 0.54 -2.90 24.98
C MET A 283 -0.92 -2.96 24.55
N GLY A 284 -1.76 -2.07 25.05
CA GLY A 284 -3.20 -2.10 24.77
C GLY A 284 -3.53 -2.14 23.28
N ASN A 285 -4.46 -3.01 22.91
CA ASN A 285 -4.90 -3.20 21.52
C ASN A 285 -5.54 -1.95 20.92
N LEU A 286 -5.11 -1.57 19.71
CA LEU A 286 -5.67 -0.45 18.97
C LEU A 286 -7.09 -0.72 18.46
N LEU A 287 -7.42 -1.99 18.15
CA LEU A 287 -8.75 -2.40 17.72
C LEU A 287 -9.51 -3.04 18.90
N GLY A 288 -10.29 -2.24 19.62
CA GLY A 288 -11.14 -2.67 20.73
C GLY A 288 -12.59 -2.95 20.29
N ALA A 289 -13.50 -2.97 21.26
CA ALA A 289 -14.94 -3.16 21.02
C ALA A 289 -15.55 -2.10 20.11
N ASP A 290 -14.97 -0.91 20.08
CA ASP A 290 -15.35 0.21 19.21
C ASP A 290 -14.98 0.02 17.72
N SER A 291 -14.24 -1.03 17.40
CA SER A 291 -13.92 -1.43 16.02
C SER A 291 -14.88 -2.47 15.45
N LEU A 292 -15.78 -3.02 16.27
CA LEU A 292 -16.67 -4.10 15.85
C LEU A 292 -17.83 -3.61 14.99
N ILE A 293 -18.14 -4.40 13.96
CA ILE A 293 -19.32 -4.22 13.11
C ILE A 293 -20.38 -5.25 13.51
N ALA A 294 -21.63 -4.82 13.62
CA ALA A 294 -22.73 -5.72 13.93
C ALA A 294 -22.78 -6.92 12.97
N GLY A 295 -22.86 -8.12 13.55
CA GLY A 295 -22.84 -9.37 12.78
C GLY A 295 -21.45 -9.99 12.64
N TYR A 296 -20.36 -9.32 13.03
CA TYR A 296 -18.99 -9.84 13.01
C TYR A 296 -18.40 -9.79 14.44
N PRO A 297 -18.57 -10.84 15.27
CA PRO A 297 -17.99 -10.85 16.60
C PRO A 297 -16.46 -10.92 16.55
N ALA A 298 -15.77 -10.44 17.60
CA ALA A 298 -14.33 -10.61 17.75
C ALA A 298 -14.00 -12.07 18.07
N THR A 299 -14.02 -12.91 17.07
CA THR A 299 -13.67 -14.34 17.10
C THR A 299 -12.94 -14.70 15.81
N PRO A 300 -12.15 -15.79 15.76
CA PRO A 300 -11.52 -16.25 14.53
C PRO A 300 -12.52 -16.41 13.36
N ALA A 301 -13.70 -16.95 13.63
CA ALA A 301 -14.76 -17.09 12.62
C ALA A 301 -15.37 -15.73 12.19
N GLY A 302 -15.49 -14.79 13.12
CA GLY A 302 -15.96 -13.43 12.82
C GLY A 302 -14.97 -12.65 11.97
N GLN A 303 -13.67 -12.76 12.27
CA GLN A 303 -12.58 -12.18 11.47
C GLN A 303 -12.57 -12.74 10.04
N LEU A 304 -12.63 -14.07 9.89
CA LEU A 304 -12.72 -14.71 8.57
C LEU A 304 -13.94 -14.21 7.78
N ARG A 305 -15.12 -14.21 8.40
CA ARG A 305 -16.35 -13.77 7.74
C ARG A 305 -16.26 -12.31 7.30
N TYR A 306 -15.73 -11.41 8.14
CA TYR A 306 -15.50 -10.02 7.79
C TYR A 306 -14.62 -9.90 6.53
N MET A 307 -13.50 -10.62 6.47
CA MET A 307 -12.58 -10.57 5.34
C MET A 307 -13.19 -11.12 4.05
N VAL A 308 -13.96 -12.20 4.13
CA VAL A 308 -14.68 -12.76 2.98
C VAL A 308 -15.72 -11.76 2.47
N ASP A 309 -16.55 -11.21 3.34
CA ASP A 309 -17.63 -10.31 2.96
C ASP A 309 -17.10 -8.97 2.45
N LEU A 310 -16.05 -8.40 3.08
CA LEU A 310 -15.38 -7.19 2.61
C LEU A 310 -14.78 -7.40 1.22
N THR A 311 -14.13 -8.53 0.99
CA THR A 311 -13.52 -8.82 -0.31
C THR A 311 -14.59 -8.98 -1.39
N GLN A 312 -15.66 -9.74 -1.11
CA GLN A 312 -16.78 -9.89 -2.06
C GLN A 312 -17.44 -8.55 -2.37
N LEU A 313 -17.68 -7.72 -1.34
CA LEU A 313 -18.23 -6.38 -1.49
C LEU A 313 -17.35 -5.48 -2.36
N THR A 314 -16.03 -5.52 -2.14
CA THR A 314 -15.05 -4.76 -2.93
C THR A 314 -15.10 -5.18 -4.41
N LEU A 315 -15.13 -6.47 -4.69
CA LEU A 315 -15.21 -7.00 -6.06
C LEU A 315 -16.55 -6.69 -6.73
N ASP A 316 -17.67 -6.80 -5.99
CA ASP A 316 -19.00 -6.44 -6.49
C ASP A 316 -19.10 -4.95 -6.88
N ALA A 317 -18.36 -4.07 -6.17
CA ALA A 317 -18.28 -2.64 -6.47
C ALA A 317 -17.32 -2.33 -7.64
N GLY A 318 -16.65 -3.34 -8.18
CA GLY A 318 -15.66 -3.19 -9.25
C GLY A 318 -14.25 -2.85 -8.78
N GLY A 319 -13.96 -2.95 -7.48
CA GLY A 319 -12.61 -2.97 -6.95
C GLY A 319 -11.85 -4.22 -7.37
N ILE A 320 -10.54 -4.22 -7.26
CA ILE A 320 -9.68 -5.30 -7.76
C ILE A 320 -8.92 -6.05 -6.67
N GLY A 321 -9.12 -5.74 -5.40
CA GLY A 321 -8.46 -6.48 -4.32
C GLY A 321 -8.58 -5.85 -2.95
N VAL A 322 -8.07 -6.61 -1.97
CA VAL A 322 -7.98 -6.24 -0.56
C VAL A 322 -6.60 -6.63 -0.03
N VAL A 323 -6.00 -5.76 0.75
CA VAL A 323 -4.75 -5.99 1.50
C VAL A 323 -5.05 -5.84 2.99
N TYR A 324 -4.68 -6.84 3.77
CA TYR A 324 -4.79 -6.79 5.22
C TYR A 324 -3.56 -6.10 5.80
N TRP A 325 -3.74 -5.21 6.77
CA TRP A 325 -2.63 -4.48 7.38
C TRP A 325 -2.05 -5.25 8.56
N GLU A 326 -0.75 -5.55 8.47
CA GLU A 326 0.12 -6.14 9.50
C GLU A 326 -0.41 -7.40 10.20
N PRO A 327 -0.85 -8.45 9.46
CA PRO A 327 -1.38 -9.66 10.08
C PRO A 327 -0.32 -10.50 10.80
N TYR A 328 0.96 -10.17 10.64
CA TYR A 328 2.11 -10.85 11.23
C TYR A 328 2.72 -10.10 12.42
N TRP A 329 2.14 -8.96 12.81
CA TRP A 329 2.65 -8.19 13.96
C TRP A 329 2.15 -8.79 15.29
N VAL A 330 2.65 -9.99 15.59
CA VAL A 330 2.36 -10.74 16.82
C VAL A 330 3.06 -10.13 18.04
N SER A 331 2.63 -10.46 19.23
CA SER A 331 3.32 -10.06 20.47
C SER A 331 4.70 -10.71 20.56
N THR A 332 5.70 -9.95 21.00
CA THR A 332 7.07 -10.40 21.22
C THR A 332 7.68 -9.68 22.43
N GLN A 333 8.90 -10.07 22.79
CA GLN A 333 9.62 -9.41 23.89
C GLN A 333 10.31 -8.11 23.48
N CYS A 334 10.27 -7.73 22.20
CA CYS A 334 10.86 -6.50 21.73
C CYS A 334 10.06 -5.27 22.15
N SER A 335 10.78 -4.15 22.26
CA SER A 335 10.20 -2.84 22.60
C SER A 335 10.48 -1.85 21.48
N THR A 336 9.52 -1.03 21.18
CA THR A 336 9.62 0.15 20.32
C THR A 336 9.45 1.42 21.15
N PRO A 337 9.64 2.63 20.61
CA PRO A 337 9.27 3.86 21.29
C PRO A 337 7.80 3.95 21.69
N PHE A 338 6.94 3.08 21.14
CA PHE A 338 5.49 3.05 21.39
C PHE A 338 5.10 2.07 22.51
N GLY A 339 6.00 1.15 22.91
CA GLY A 339 5.75 0.17 23.97
C GLY A 339 6.45 -1.16 23.71
N LYS A 340 6.26 -2.11 24.65
CA LYS A 340 6.71 -3.49 24.53
C LYS A 340 5.56 -4.35 24.04
N GLY A 341 5.82 -5.20 23.05
CA GLY A 341 4.81 -6.08 22.47
C GLY A 341 4.15 -5.49 21.23
N SER A 342 2.87 -5.79 21.00
CA SER A 342 2.12 -5.39 19.81
C SER A 342 0.75 -4.82 20.17
N GLY A 343 0.50 -3.57 19.82
CA GLY A 343 -0.84 -2.98 19.89
C GLY A 343 -1.80 -3.49 18.79
N TRP A 344 -1.39 -4.49 18.02
CA TRP A 344 -2.15 -5.08 16.91
C TRP A 344 -2.35 -6.59 17.05
N GLU A 345 -1.85 -7.18 18.12
CA GLU A 345 -1.81 -8.62 18.35
C GLU A 345 -3.16 -9.31 18.16
N ASN A 346 -4.25 -8.67 18.61
CA ASN A 346 -5.61 -9.17 18.51
C ASN A 346 -6.21 -9.11 17.10
N ALA A 347 -5.53 -8.47 16.16
CA ALA A 347 -5.92 -8.37 14.75
C ALA A 347 -4.99 -9.16 13.82
N THR A 348 -4.04 -9.91 14.37
CA THR A 348 -3.16 -10.79 13.58
C THR A 348 -3.92 -12.01 13.02
N TRP A 349 -3.25 -12.80 12.20
CA TRP A 349 -3.76 -14.06 11.66
C TRP A 349 -3.27 -15.29 12.43
N PHE A 350 -2.81 -15.09 13.68
CA PHE A 350 -2.18 -16.12 14.52
C PHE A 350 -2.74 -16.09 15.92
N ASP A 351 -2.85 -17.28 16.54
CA ASP A 351 -3.22 -17.38 17.95
C ASP A 351 -2.10 -16.87 18.87
N TYR A 352 -2.47 -16.50 20.10
CA TYR A 352 -1.53 -16.03 21.12
C TYR A 352 -0.60 -17.15 21.63
N ALA A 353 -1.12 -18.35 21.77
CA ALA A 353 -0.42 -19.41 22.51
C ALA A 353 0.83 -19.93 21.79
N ARG A 354 0.80 -20.03 20.47
CA ARG A 354 1.87 -20.65 19.69
C ARG A 354 2.13 -19.98 18.34
N HIS A 355 1.47 -18.88 18.03
CA HIS A 355 1.43 -18.27 16.70
C HIS A 355 1.04 -19.31 15.65
N GLU A 356 0.03 -20.11 15.94
CA GLU A 356 -0.60 -21.02 14.98
C GLU A 356 -1.57 -20.26 14.08
N ALA A 357 -1.54 -20.54 12.79
CA ALA A 357 -2.40 -19.88 11.80
C ALA A 357 -3.88 -20.05 12.12
N LEU A 358 -4.62 -18.95 12.15
CA LEU A 358 -6.06 -18.89 12.38
C LEU A 358 -6.86 -19.13 11.08
N PRO A 359 -8.15 -19.48 11.18
CA PRO A 359 -9.00 -19.72 10.01
C PRO A 359 -9.09 -18.57 9.01
N VAL A 360 -8.75 -17.34 9.42
CA VAL A 360 -8.78 -16.17 8.54
C VAL A 360 -7.98 -16.36 7.24
N PHE A 361 -6.94 -17.19 7.23
CA PHE A 361 -6.20 -17.50 6.00
C PHE A 361 -7.08 -18.04 4.86
N GLU A 362 -8.22 -18.67 5.18
CA GLU A 362 -9.16 -19.21 4.19
C GLU A 362 -9.72 -18.14 3.25
N TRP A 363 -9.78 -16.86 3.65
CA TRP A 363 -10.24 -15.79 2.78
C TRP A 363 -9.37 -15.61 1.53
N LEU A 364 -8.08 -15.97 1.62
CA LEU A 364 -7.12 -15.84 0.53
C LEU A 364 -7.41 -16.76 -0.65
N HIS A 365 -8.00 -17.94 -0.41
CA HIS A 365 -8.38 -18.91 -1.46
C HIS A 365 -9.89 -19.08 -1.60
N HIS A 366 -10.70 -18.26 -0.92
CA HIS A 366 -12.15 -18.27 -1.06
C HIS A 366 -12.59 -18.02 -2.51
N HIS A 367 -13.65 -18.72 -2.95
CA HIS A 367 -14.20 -18.55 -4.29
C HIS A 367 -15.13 -17.35 -4.38
N TYR A 368 -14.59 -16.22 -4.79
CA TYR A 368 -15.36 -14.98 -4.98
C TYR A 368 -16.12 -14.97 -6.30
N ARG A 369 -17.37 -14.51 -6.25
CA ARG A 369 -18.17 -14.26 -7.45
C ARG A 369 -17.62 -12.99 -8.15
N ARG A 370 -17.44 -13.06 -9.47
CA ARG A 370 -17.12 -11.86 -10.25
C ARG A 370 -18.42 -11.26 -10.79
N SER A 371 -18.60 -9.96 -10.62
CA SER A 371 -19.68 -9.23 -11.28
C SER A 371 -19.48 -9.35 -12.80
N THR A 372 -20.37 -10.06 -13.49
CA THR A 372 -20.39 -10.19 -14.95
C THR A 372 -21.07 -8.98 -15.57
N SER A 373 -20.61 -7.76 -15.31
CA SER A 373 -21.04 -6.59 -16.07
C SER A 373 -20.41 -6.65 -17.48
N ARG A 374 -21.04 -7.42 -18.39
CA ARG A 374 -20.80 -7.24 -19.83
C ARG A 374 -21.21 -5.82 -20.19
N PRO A 375 -20.34 -5.02 -20.86
CA PRO A 375 -20.81 -3.78 -21.47
C PRO A 375 -21.95 -4.16 -22.40
N GLY A 376 -23.13 -3.57 -22.19
CA GLY A 376 -24.29 -3.80 -23.03
C GLY A 376 -23.93 -3.57 -24.49
N ARG A 377 -23.99 -4.62 -25.31
CA ARG A 377 -24.03 -4.49 -26.75
C ARG A 377 -25.28 -3.65 -27.08
N SER A 378 -25.09 -2.39 -27.39
CA SER A 378 -26.12 -1.59 -28.05
C SER A 378 -26.49 -2.33 -29.34
N ARG A 379 -27.69 -2.92 -29.36
CA ARG A 379 -28.31 -3.35 -30.63
C ARG A 379 -28.68 -2.06 -31.37
N ARG A 380 -27.99 -1.82 -32.44
CA ARG A 380 -28.49 -0.94 -33.54
C ARG A 380 -29.38 -1.75 -34.42
#